data_beb9c37c868dc81aeaa87d118983962b
#
_entry.id   beb9c37c868dc81aeaa87d118983962b
#
_cell.length_a   1.000
_cell.length_b   1.000
_cell.length_c   1.000
_cell.angle_alpha   90.00
_cell.angle_beta   90.00
_cell.angle_gamma   90.00
#
_symmetry.space_group_name_H-M   'P 1'
#
loop_
_entity.id
_entity.type
_entity.pdbx_description
1 polymer ?
#
loop_
_entity_poly.entity_id
_entity_poly.type
_entity_poly.pdbx_seq_one_letter_code
_entity_poly.pdbx_strand_id
1 'polypeptide(L)'
;MTIRDIGILFGYKVDQASEQKVEGSIKSLKSMASKVLGAVGITLSVAGIKNAIDGCVEVASSIEEMQNKFDVVFGDMRNEVDKWAQEYSDAIGRNKNDIKTYLADQQNLLVGFGMTRQAGAEMAEQMTSLALDLASFGNMDETASVNAMTKAVMGESEAAKTLGAVLNDSTRAQAMATLGLKGTYDKLDQLTKMQVNYQAILQQSPDAIGDCQRSLDSYESTKKRYIAKLKEIKTIVGQFFLPTYQKILSIGAKGLTMIRDWLQKLTDLTDKLGGSQRVLAILTAAFTAMLVAMNLKKIGAAITGFTKLARAIGLGHGKA
;
A
#
# COMPACT_ATOMS: atom_id res chain seq x y z
N MET A 1 22.19 -10.95 11.85
CA MET A 1 21.17 -10.46 12.78
C MET A 1 20.07 -11.52 12.79
N THR A 2 19.83 -12.17 13.93
CA THR A 2 18.81 -13.21 14.06
C THR A 2 17.49 -12.55 14.46
N ILE A 3 16.36 -13.26 14.30
CA ILE A 3 15.03 -12.79 14.80
C ILE A 3 15.11 -12.48 16.29
N ARG A 4 15.94 -13.24 17.02
CA ARG A 4 16.26 -13.00 18.40
C ARG A 4 16.95 -11.65 18.61
N ASP A 5 17.86 -11.25 17.70
CA ASP A 5 18.54 -9.96 17.76
C ASP A 5 17.58 -8.80 17.49
N ILE A 6 16.59 -9.00 16.62
CA ILE A 6 15.50 -8.03 16.34
C ILE A 6 14.56 -7.96 17.54
N GLY A 7 14.14 -9.09 18.10
CA GLY A 7 13.31 -9.16 19.30
C GLY A 7 13.97 -8.49 20.51
N ILE A 8 15.28 -8.66 20.67
CA ILE A 8 16.08 -8.03 21.73
C ILE A 8 16.19 -6.50 21.51
N LEU A 9 16.31 -6.04 20.25
CA LEU A 9 16.38 -4.63 19.93
C LEU A 9 15.07 -3.89 20.32
N PHE A 10 13.94 -4.59 20.30
CA PHE A 10 12.61 -4.09 20.69
C PHE A 10 12.16 -4.54 22.08
N GLY A 11 13.05 -5.15 22.89
CA GLY A 11 12.72 -5.54 24.28
C GLY A 11 11.81 -6.74 24.40
N TYR A 12 11.77 -7.63 23.41
CA TYR A 12 10.83 -8.74 23.34
C TYR A 12 11.47 -10.10 23.58
N LYS A 13 10.81 -10.95 24.39
CA LYS A 13 11.15 -12.35 24.54
C LYS A 13 10.41 -13.15 23.47
N VAL A 14 11.09 -13.44 22.37
CA VAL A 14 10.54 -14.34 21.34
C VAL A 14 10.48 -15.74 21.96
N ASP A 15 9.29 -16.36 22.00
CA ASP A 15 9.20 -17.74 22.46
C ASP A 15 9.90 -18.66 21.44
N GLN A 16 10.51 -19.72 21.96
CA GLN A 16 11.36 -20.63 21.18
C GLN A 16 10.61 -21.31 20.02
N ALA A 17 9.29 -21.49 20.14
CA ALA A 17 8.45 -22.10 19.12
C ALA A 17 8.19 -21.14 17.96
N SER A 18 7.96 -19.86 18.25
CA SER A 18 7.82 -18.80 17.22
C SER A 18 9.13 -18.53 16.52
N GLU A 19 10.28 -18.54 17.23
CA GLU A 19 11.62 -18.40 16.67
C GLU A 19 11.94 -19.54 15.69
N GLN A 20 11.70 -20.79 16.09
CA GLN A 20 11.92 -21.98 15.24
C GLN A 20 11.01 -21.98 14.01
N LYS A 21 9.77 -21.52 14.13
CA LYS A 21 8.82 -21.48 13.01
C LYS A 21 9.22 -20.45 11.96
N VAL A 22 9.67 -19.28 12.39
CA VAL A 22 10.16 -18.22 11.50
C VAL A 22 11.52 -18.56 10.92
N GLU A 23 12.45 -19.10 11.71
CA GLU A 23 13.74 -19.60 11.20
C GLU A 23 13.56 -20.77 10.21
N GLY A 24 12.63 -21.68 10.47
CA GLY A 24 12.27 -22.76 9.56
C GLY A 24 11.73 -22.23 8.24
N SER A 25 10.87 -21.20 8.30
CA SER A 25 10.31 -20.55 7.11
C SER A 25 11.36 -19.76 6.33
N ILE A 26 12.26 -19.06 7.00
CA ILE A 26 13.38 -18.35 6.36
C ILE A 26 14.36 -19.36 5.73
N LYS A 27 14.66 -20.49 6.40
CA LYS A 27 15.48 -21.57 5.82
C LYS A 27 14.84 -22.20 4.61
N SER A 28 13.51 -22.43 4.63
CA SER A 28 12.74 -22.95 3.50
C SER A 28 12.76 -21.98 2.32
N LEU A 29 12.52 -20.69 2.55
CA LEU A 29 12.61 -19.64 1.54
C LEU A 29 14.04 -19.48 0.99
N LYS A 30 15.04 -19.53 1.87
CA LYS A 30 16.45 -19.51 1.46
C LYS A 30 16.77 -20.71 0.58
N SER A 31 16.26 -21.90 0.91
CA SER A 31 16.44 -23.12 0.10
C SER A 31 15.76 -23.00 -1.27
N MET A 32 14.52 -22.50 -1.31
CA MET A 32 13.82 -22.25 -2.58
C MET A 32 14.46 -21.13 -3.41
N ALA A 33 14.76 -20.01 -2.80
CA ALA A 33 15.46 -18.91 -3.46
C ALA A 33 16.84 -19.32 -3.94
N SER A 34 17.61 -20.09 -3.15
CA SER A 34 18.93 -20.61 -3.55
C SER A 34 18.86 -21.59 -4.71
N LYS A 35 17.81 -22.42 -4.78
CA LYS A 35 17.60 -23.34 -5.92
C LYS A 35 17.25 -22.59 -7.20
N VAL A 36 16.38 -21.58 -7.12
CA VAL A 36 15.96 -20.76 -8.26
C VAL A 36 17.06 -19.81 -8.70
N LEU A 37 17.73 -19.14 -7.76
CA LEU A 37 18.78 -18.15 -8.03
C LEU A 37 20.15 -18.78 -8.22
N GLY A 38 20.40 -19.94 -7.61
CA GLY A 38 21.60 -20.73 -7.84
C GLY A 38 21.69 -21.26 -9.28
N ALA A 39 20.56 -21.54 -9.91
CA ALA A 39 20.47 -21.85 -11.32
C ALA A 39 20.86 -20.66 -12.23
N VAL A 40 20.79 -19.43 -11.70
CA VAL A 40 21.15 -18.17 -12.38
C VAL A 40 22.46 -17.57 -11.85
N GLY A 41 23.15 -18.24 -10.93
CA GLY A 41 24.43 -17.78 -10.37
C GLY A 41 24.35 -16.64 -9.36
N ILE A 42 23.17 -16.37 -8.80
CA ILE A 42 22.95 -15.27 -7.86
C ILE A 42 22.92 -15.80 -6.42
N THR A 43 23.82 -15.33 -5.56
CA THR A 43 23.82 -15.61 -4.11
C THR A 43 23.17 -14.45 -3.35
N LEU A 44 22.08 -14.72 -2.63
CA LEU A 44 21.45 -13.72 -1.76
C LEU A 44 22.13 -13.72 -0.37
N SER A 45 22.53 -12.53 0.08
CA SER A 45 22.94 -12.30 1.46
C SER A 45 21.72 -12.38 2.40
N VAL A 46 21.97 -12.60 3.72
CA VAL A 46 20.89 -12.56 4.74
C VAL A 46 20.15 -11.22 4.73
N ALA A 47 20.89 -10.11 4.51
CA ALA A 47 20.30 -8.79 4.37
C ALA A 47 19.40 -8.68 3.11
N GLY A 48 19.84 -9.26 2.00
CA GLY A 48 19.04 -9.30 0.76
C GLY A 48 17.74 -10.09 0.92
N ILE A 49 17.78 -11.22 1.65
CA ILE A 49 16.57 -12.01 1.95
C ILE A 49 15.61 -11.21 2.84
N LYS A 50 16.13 -10.53 3.88
CA LYS A 50 15.31 -9.68 4.75
C LYS A 50 14.62 -8.59 3.95
N ASN A 51 15.35 -7.82 3.14
CA ASN A 51 14.78 -6.74 2.33
C ASN A 51 13.73 -7.26 1.34
N ALA A 52 13.93 -8.46 0.79
CA ALA A 52 12.94 -9.08 -0.08
C ALA A 52 11.64 -9.44 0.68
N ILE A 53 11.77 -9.97 1.91
CA ILE A 53 10.60 -10.27 2.77
C ILE A 53 9.90 -8.97 3.19
N ASP A 54 10.64 -7.95 3.62
CA ASP A 54 10.08 -6.64 3.99
C ASP A 54 9.27 -6.05 2.82
N GLY A 55 9.79 -6.07 1.60
CA GLY A 55 9.06 -5.64 0.41
C GLY A 55 7.84 -6.51 0.06
N CYS A 56 7.84 -7.79 0.39
CA CYS A 56 6.66 -8.65 0.24
C CYS A 56 5.58 -8.31 1.29
N VAL A 57 5.99 -8.06 2.54
CA VAL A 57 5.08 -7.67 3.64
C VAL A 57 4.43 -6.32 3.35
N GLU A 58 5.17 -5.35 2.81
CA GLU A 58 4.65 -4.05 2.40
C GLU A 58 3.57 -4.20 1.32
N VAL A 59 3.83 -5.01 0.28
CA VAL A 59 2.84 -5.32 -0.76
C VAL A 59 1.59 -5.97 -0.15
N ALA A 60 1.75 -6.94 0.76
CA ALA A 60 0.61 -7.62 1.38
C ALA A 60 -0.21 -6.68 2.28
N SER A 61 0.44 -5.78 3.02
CA SER A 61 -0.21 -4.76 3.85
C SER A 61 -1.03 -3.79 2.99
N SER A 62 -0.45 -3.31 1.88
CA SER A 62 -1.16 -2.43 0.94
C SER A 62 -2.38 -3.11 0.32
N ILE A 63 -2.29 -4.43 0.06
CA ILE A 63 -3.42 -5.22 -0.45
C ILE A 63 -4.49 -5.41 0.62
N GLU A 64 -4.14 -5.61 1.88
CA GLU A 64 -5.10 -5.69 2.99
C GLU A 64 -5.90 -4.38 3.11
N GLU A 65 -5.23 -3.23 3.07
CA GLU A 65 -5.88 -1.91 3.08
C GLU A 65 -6.78 -1.69 1.86
N MET A 66 -6.29 -2.04 0.68
CA MET A 66 -7.08 -1.97 -0.56
C MET A 66 -8.31 -2.87 -0.48
N GLN A 67 -8.16 -4.10 0.03
CA GLN A 67 -9.27 -5.03 0.18
C GLN A 67 -10.33 -4.48 1.14
N ASN A 68 -9.92 -3.91 2.28
CA ASN A 68 -10.84 -3.26 3.21
C ASN A 68 -11.61 -2.11 2.54
N LYS A 69 -10.93 -1.26 1.77
CA LYS A 69 -11.57 -0.19 0.98
C LYS A 69 -12.55 -0.77 -0.04
N PHE A 70 -12.13 -1.77 -0.81
CA PHE A 70 -12.95 -2.44 -1.82
C PHE A 70 -14.23 -3.01 -1.20
N ASP A 71 -14.13 -3.72 -0.09
CA ASP A 71 -15.29 -4.31 0.60
C ASP A 71 -16.30 -3.25 1.08
N VAL A 72 -15.80 -2.11 1.56
CA VAL A 72 -16.64 -1.00 2.01
C VAL A 72 -17.35 -0.31 0.85
N VAL A 73 -16.63 0.02 -0.23
CA VAL A 73 -17.21 0.81 -1.32
C VAL A 73 -18.17 0.01 -2.19
N PHE A 74 -17.95 -1.30 -2.35
CA PHE A 74 -18.82 -2.17 -3.12
C PHE A 74 -19.94 -2.82 -2.27
N GLY A 75 -19.72 -3.03 -0.95
CA GLY A 75 -20.72 -3.61 -0.06
C GLY A 75 -21.21 -4.98 -0.54
N ASP A 76 -22.51 -5.12 -0.79
CA ASP A 76 -23.10 -6.40 -1.23
C ASP A 76 -22.65 -6.84 -2.62
N MET A 77 -22.21 -5.91 -3.46
CA MET A 77 -21.72 -6.20 -4.82
C MET A 77 -20.26 -6.69 -4.85
N ARG A 78 -19.55 -6.68 -3.70
CA ARG A 78 -18.11 -7.03 -3.65
C ARG A 78 -17.75 -8.35 -4.31
N ASN A 79 -18.60 -9.37 -4.19
CA ASN A 79 -18.32 -10.70 -4.76
C ASN A 79 -18.44 -10.69 -6.29
N GLU A 80 -19.43 -9.98 -6.83
CA GLU A 80 -19.65 -9.83 -8.26
C GLU A 80 -18.51 -9.05 -8.91
N VAL A 81 -18.16 -7.91 -8.34
CA VAL A 81 -17.07 -7.06 -8.84
C VAL A 81 -15.70 -7.73 -8.66
N ASP A 82 -15.48 -8.50 -7.57
CA ASP A 82 -14.26 -9.29 -7.38
C ASP A 82 -14.11 -10.38 -8.45
N LYS A 83 -15.22 -11.03 -8.83
CA LYS A 83 -15.25 -12.01 -9.92
C LYS A 83 -14.95 -11.34 -11.26
N TRP A 84 -15.61 -10.22 -11.55
CA TRP A 84 -15.32 -9.45 -12.75
C TRP A 84 -13.84 -9.03 -12.82
N ALA A 85 -13.28 -8.51 -11.71
CA ALA A 85 -11.88 -8.12 -11.63
C ALA A 85 -10.92 -9.30 -11.90
N GLN A 86 -11.27 -10.51 -11.42
CA GLN A 86 -10.51 -11.72 -11.70
C GLN A 86 -10.57 -12.07 -13.20
N GLU A 87 -11.76 -12.18 -13.76
CA GLU A 87 -11.97 -12.55 -15.16
C GLU A 87 -11.30 -11.54 -16.10
N TYR A 88 -11.47 -10.24 -15.82
CA TYR A 88 -10.87 -9.19 -16.63
C TYR A 88 -9.34 -9.16 -16.51
N SER A 89 -8.79 -9.28 -15.30
CA SER A 89 -7.33 -9.32 -15.08
C SER A 89 -6.68 -10.52 -15.79
N ASP A 90 -7.34 -11.67 -15.77
CA ASP A 90 -6.86 -12.88 -16.49
C ASP A 90 -6.91 -12.67 -18.00
N ALA A 91 -7.99 -12.05 -18.51
CA ALA A 91 -8.18 -11.81 -19.94
C ALA A 91 -7.12 -10.86 -20.53
N ILE A 92 -6.65 -9.87 -19.75
CA ILE A 92 -5.65 -8.90 -20.21
C ILE A 92 -4.24 -9.12 -19.63
N GLY A 93 -4.07 -10.17 -18.80
CA GLY A 93 -2.77 -10.53 -18.21
C GLY A 93 -2.24 -9.47 -17.23
N ARG A 94 -3.09 -8.92 -16.38
CA ARG A 94 -2.73 -7.92 -15.36
C ARG A 94 -2.90 -8.47 -13.95
N ASN A 95 -2.45 -7.71 -12.95
CA ASN A 95 -2.64 -8.10 -11.55
C ASN A 95 -4.06 -7.75 -11.10
N LYS A 96 -4.79 -8.72 -10.55
CA LYS A 96 -6.16 -8.53 -10.04
C LYS A 96 -6.26 -7.42 -9.00
N ASN A 97 -5.29 -7.32 -8.10
CA ASN A 97 -5.33 -6.32 -7.04
C ASN A 97 -5.16 -4.90 -7.57
N ASP A 98 -4.42 -4.71 -8.69
CA ASP A 98 -4.34 -3.41 -9.36
C ASP A 98 -5.68 -3.03 -9.97
N ILE A 99 -6.35 -3.97 -10.64
CA ILE A 99 -7.72 -3.77 -11.18
C ILE A 99 -8.68 -3.39 -10.04
N LYS A 100 -8.64 -4.13 -8.92
CA LYS A 100 -9.47 -3.83 -7.73
C LYS A 100 -9.21 -2.44 -7.16
N THR A 101 -7.94 -2.00 -7.16
CA THR A 101 -7.58 -0.65 -6.71
C THR A 101 -8.25 0.40 -7.60
N TYR A 102 -8.15 0.26 -8.92
CA TYR A 102 -8.76 1.18 -9.87
C TYR A 102 -10.28 1.24 -9.71
N LEU A 103 -10.93 0.08 -9.61
CA LEU A 103 -12.37 -0.02 -9.41
C LEU A 103 -12.81 0.64 -8.09
N ALA A 104 -12.10 0.38 -6.99
CA ALA A 104 -12.45 0.93 -5.68
C ALA A 104 -12.29 2.46 -5.63
N ASP A 105 -11.26 3.00 -6.28
CA ASP A 105 -11.02 4.44 -6.35
C ASP A 105 -12.13 5.13 -7.15
N GLN A 106 -12.49 4.59 -8.31
CA GLN A 106 -13.55 5.12 -9.16
C GLN A 106 -14.93 4.97 -8.51
N GLN A 107 -15.24 3.80 -7.94
CA GLN A 107 -16.49 3.55 -7.24
C GLN A 107 -16.72 4.54 -6.09
N ASN A 108 -15.68 4.73 -5.25
CA ASN A 108 -15.76 5.66 -4.13
C ASN A 108 -16.10 7.09 -4.60
N LEU A 109 -15.51 7.52 -5.71
CA LEU A 109 -15.78 8.81 -6.32
C LEU A 109 -17.21 8.89 -6.85
N LEU A 110 -17.64 7.92 -7.67
CA LEU A 110 -18.96 7.90 -8.32
C LEU A 110 -20.09 7.89 -7.29
N VAL A 111 -19.98 7.08 -6.25
CA VAL A 111 -20.94 7.04 -5.14
C VAL A 111 -20.90 8.33 -4.33
N GLY A 112 -19.73 8.94 -4.15
CA GLY A 112 -19.59 10.25 -3.50
C GLY A 112 -20.33 11.37 -4.23
N PHE A 113 -20.48 11.27 -5.56
CA PHE A 113 -21.30 12.18 -6.37
C PHE A 113 -22.79 11.81 -6.39
N GLY A 114 -23.22 10.77 -5.68
CA GLY A 114 -24.61 10.36 -5.55
C GLY A 114 -25.06 9.26 -6.51
N MET A 115 -24.13 8.60 -7.22
CA MET A 115 -24.48 7.43 -8.03
C MET A 115 -24.83 6.25 -7.11
N THR A 116 -25.82 5.43 -7.51
CA THR A 116 -26.09 4.19 -6.78
C THR A 116 -24.87 3.27 -6.85
N ARG A 117 -24.69 2.41 -5.85
CA ARG A 117 -23.55 1.48 -5.83
C ARG A 117 -23.50 0.59 -7.09
N GLN A 118 -24.67 0.15 -7.58
CA GLN A 118 -24.74 -0.67 -8.77
C GLN A 118 -24.32 0.10 -10.03
N ALA A 119 -24.94 1.25 -10.30
CA ALA A 119 -24.57 2.06 -11.47
C ALA A 119 -23.11 2.54 -11.41
N GLY A 120 -22.62 2.84 -10.20
CA GLY A 120 -21.23 3.21 -9.99
C GLY A 120 -20.27 2.05 -10.29
N ALA A 121 -20.59 0.81 -9.89
CA ALA A 121 -19.78 -0.36 -10.19
C ALA A 121 -19.71 -0.61 -11.71
N GLU A 122 -20.84 -0.62 -12.39
CA GLU A 122 -20.90 -0.77 -13.85
C GLU A 122 -20.09 0.32 -14.57
N MET A 123 -20.19 1.56 -14.12
CA MET A 123 -19.41 2.67 -14.69
C MET A 123 -17.91 2.55 -14.36
N ALA A 124 -17.55 2.13 -13.16
CA ALA A 124 -16.15 1.91 -12.78
C ALA A 124 -15.49 0.80 -13.61
N GLU A 125 -16.21 -0.29 -13.89
CA GLU A 125 -15.76 -1.35 -14.78
C GLU A 125 -15.51 -0.84 -16.20
N GLN A 126 -16.45 -0.08 -16.76
CA GLN A 126 -16.34 0.52 -18.08
C GLN A 126 -15.19 1.52 -18.17
N MET A 127 -15.07 2.42 -17.20
CA MET A 127 -13.98 3.41 -17.13
C MET A 127 -12.61 2.74 -17.00
N THR A 128 -12.50 1.71 -16.14
CA THR A 128 -11.26 0.95 -15.96
C THR A 128 -10.86 0.23 -17.24
N SER A 129 -11.80 -0.46 -17.87
CA SER A 129 -11.55 -1.17 -19.13
C SER A 129 -11.06 -0.23 -20.23
N LEU A 130 -11.77 0.85 -20.49
CA LEU A 130 -11.39 1.82 -21.52
C LEU A 130 -10.06 2.50 -21.21
N ALA A 131 -9.82 2.86 -19.94
CA ALA A 131 -8.55 3.48 -19.55
C ALA A 131 -7.36 2.58 -19.79
N LEU A 132 -7.48 1.28 -19.52
CA LEU A 132 -6.41 0.30 -19.75
C LEU A 132 -6.19 0.04 -21.24
N ASP A 133 -7.25 0.00 -22.03
CA ASP A 133 -7.16 -0.10 -23.49
C ASP A 133 -6.45 1.12 -24.08
N LEU A 134 -6.80 2.33 -23.63
CA LEU A 134 -6.12 3.56 -24.02
C LEU A 134 -4.65 3.59 -23.60
N ALA A 135 -4.33 3.07 -22.40
CA ALA A 135 -2.96 2.93 -21.94
C ALA A 135 -2.15 1.96 -22.79
N SER A 136 -2.77 0.85 -23.21
CA SER A 136 -2.15 -0.12 -24.10
C SER A 136 -1.90 0.46 -25.48
N PHE A 137 -2.93 1.04 -26.09
CA PHE A 137 -2.89 1.64 -27.43
C PHE A 137 -1.90 2.82 -27.53
N GLY A 138 -1.90 3.70 -26.51
CA GLY A 138 -1.04 4.88 -26.43
C GLY A 138 0.35 4.61 -25.80
N ASN A 139 0.66 3.36 -25.42
CA ASN A 139 1.88 3.01 -24.68
C ASN A 139 2.09 3.89 -23.44
N MET A 140 1.05 4.08 -22.64
CA MET A 140 1.04 4.90 -21.43
C MET A 140 1.15 4.04 -20.16
N ASP A 141 1.50 4.69 -19.06
CA ASP A 141 1.35 4.08 -17.73
C ASP A 141 -0.13 3.85 -17.40
N GLU A 142 -0.46 2.66 -16.94
CA GLU A 142 -1.86 2.25 -16.68
C GLU A 142 -2.50 3.05 -15.55
N THR A 143 -1.76 3.31 -14.48
CA THR A 143 -2.25 4.11 -13.35
C THR A 143 -2.48 5.56 -13.78
N ALA A 144 -1.57 6.12 -14.59
CA ALA A 144 -1.72 7.46 -15.14
C ALA A 144 -2.96 7.57 -16.04
N SER A 145 -3.20 6.56 -16.88
CA SER A 145 -4.38 6.51 -17.76
C SER A 145 -5.69 6.41 -16.97
N VAL A 146 -5.76 5.54 -15.95
CA VAL A 146 -6.94 5.42 -15.07
C VAL A 146 -7.21 6.73 -14.33
N ASN A 147 -6.17 7.38 -13.82
CA ASN A 147 -6.30 8.68 -13.17
C ASN A 147 -6.77 9.77 -14.14
N ALA A 148 -6.25 9.79 -15.37
CA ALA A 148 -6.69 10.71 -16.41
C ALA A 148 -8.14 10.45 -16.81
N MET A 149 -8.58 9.19 -16.94
CA MET A 149 -9.96 8.82 -17.19
C MET A 149 -10.90 9.35 -16.11
N THR A 150 -10.55 9.14 -14.85
CA THR A 150 -11.32 9.61 -13.70
C THR A 150 -11.51 11.13 -13.75
N LYS A 151 -10.44 11.89 -13.97
CA LYS A 151 -10.47 13.35 -14.08
C LYS A 151 -11.22 13.83 -15.31
N ALA A 152 -11.03 13.19 -16.46
CA ALA A 152 -11.70 13.54 -17.69
C ALA A 152 -13.23 13.33 -17.60
N VAL A 153 -13.67 12.23 -16.97
CA VAL A 153 -15.09 11.96 -16.71
C VAL A 153 -15.67 13.02 -15.77
N MET A 154 -14.92 13.54 -14.82
CA MET A 154 -15.33 14.67 -13.99
C MET A 154 -15.41 16.01 -14.74
N GLY A 155 -14.90 16.08 -15.97
CA GLY A 155 -14.98 17.25 -16.84
C GLY A 155 -13.66 17.98 -17.10
N GLU A 156 -12.52 17.46 -16.61
CA GLU A 156 -11.20 18.03 -16.85
C GLU A 156 -10.77 17.78 -18.30
N SER A 157 -10.85 18.80 -19.16
CA SER A 157 -10.54 18.66 -20.58
C SER A 157 -9.07 18.35 -20.87
N GLU A 158 -8.13 18.81 -20.03
CA GLU A 158 -6.71 18.49 -20.19
C GLU A 158 -6.42 17.00 -19.88
N ALA A 159 -7.12 16.43 -18.91
CA ALA A 159 -7.02 15.00 -18.63
C ALA A 159 -7.55 14.15 -19.80
N ALA A 160 -8.61 14.59 -20.47
CA ALA A 160 -9.11 13.93 -21.68
C ALA A 160 -8.08 13.98 -22.82
N LYS A 161 -7.35 15.09 -23.00
CA LYS A 161 -6.28 15.20 -24.02
C LYS A 161 -5.17 14.22 -23.75
N THR A 162 -4.83 13.95 -22.50
CA THR A 162 -3.86 12.92 -22.12
C THR A 162 -4.26 11.53 -22.64
N LEU A 163 -5.58 11.27 -22.70
CA LEU A 163 -6.15 10.03 -23.24
C LEU A 163 -6.34 10.06 -24.78
N GLY A 164 -5.93 11.14 -25.44
CA GLY A 164 -6.14 11.33 -26.88
C GLY A 164 -7.54 11.78 -27.26
N ALA A 165 -8.39 12.19 -26.30
CA ALA A 165 -9.75 12.67 -26.53
C ALA A 165 -9.90 14.17 -26.26
N VAL A 166 -10.88 14.80 -26.88
CA VAL A 166 -11.19 16.23 -26.71
C VAL A 166 -12.57 16.38 -26.11
N LEU A 167 -12.67 17.07 -24.97
CA LEU A 167 -13.92 17.46 -24.36
C LEU A 167 -14.20 18.93 -24.63
N ASN A 168 -15.07 19.18 -25.59
CA ASN A 168 -15.58 20.50 -25.92
C ASN A 168 -17.09 20.45 -26.18
N ASP A 169 -17.72 21.58 -26.48
CA ASP A 169 -19.17 21.66 -26.69
C ASP A 169 -19.65 20.74 -27.83
N SER A 170 -18.89 20.62 -28.91
CA SER A 170 -19.23 19.76 -30.05
C SER A 170 -19.20 18.27 -29.67
N THR A 171 -18.13 17.79 -29.03
CA THR A 171 -17.99 16.37 -28.63
C THR A 171 -19.01 16.00 -27.56
N ARG A 172 -19.27 16.89 -26.60
CA ARG A 172 -20.31 16.70 -25.60
C ARG A 172 -21.71 16.68 -26.21
N ALA A 173 -22.01 17.58 -27.19
CA ALA A 173 -23.29 17.58 -27.88
C ALA A 173 -23.52 16.27 -28.66
N GLN A 174 -22.48 15.72 -29.31
CA GLN A 174 -22.56 14.41 -29.99
C GLN A 174 -22.83 13.29 -29.00
N ALA A 175 -22.11 13.29 -27.85
CA ALA A 175 -22.33 12.30 -26.80
C ALA A 175 -23.77 12.40 -26.22
N MET A 176 -24.27 13.60 -25.97
CA MET A 176 -25.64 13.83 -25.52
C MET A 176 -26.67 13.29 -26.53
N ALA A 177 -26.44 13.52 -27.82
CA ALA A 177 -27.30 12.98 -28.87
C ALA A 177 -27.35 11.45 -28.89
N THR A 178 -26.19 10.81 -28.71
CA THR A 178 -26.09 9.33 -28.60
C THR A 178 -26.82 8.81 -27.37
N LEU A 179 -26.75 9.51 -26.24
CA LEU A 179 -27.45 9.18 -25.00
C LEU A 179 -28.96 9.56 -25.02
N GLY A 180 -29.43 10.16 -26.11
CA GLY A 180 -30.83 10.61 -26.21
C GLY A 180 -31.18 11.79 -25.31
N LEU A 181 -30.18 12.53 -24.81
CA LEU A 181 -30.35 13.67 -23.92
C LEU A 181 -30.71 14.93 -24.69
N LYS A 182 -31.62 15.74 -24.14
CA LYS A 182 -32.07 17.02 -24.72
C LYS A 182 -31.55 18.19 -23.87
N GLY A 183 -31.37 19.33 -24.52
CA GLY A 183 -30.94 20.57 -23.86
C GLY A 183 -29.45 20.84 -24.04
N THR A 184 -28.85 21.52 -23.10
CA THR A 184 -27.43 21.90 -23.14
C THR A 184 -26.65 21.24 -21.99
N TYR A 185 -25.39 20.90 -22.22
CA TYR A 185 -24.51 20.23 -21.25
C TYR A 185 -24.47 20.95 -19.88
N ASP A 186 -24.41 22.29 -19.89
CA ASP A 186 -24.30 23.10 -18.66
C ASP A 186 -25.48 22.92 -17.71
N LYS A 187 -26.67 22.64 -18.26
CA LYS A 187 -27.91 22.45 -17.49
C LYS A 187 -28.11 21.04 -16.95
N LEU A 188 -27.24 20.10 -17.31
CA LEU A 188 -27.29 18.74 -16.80
C LEU A 188 -26.79 18.70 -15.34
N ASP A 189 -27.33 17.75 -14.56
CA ASP A 189 -26.78 17.41 -13.26
C ASP A 189 -25.39 16.77 -13.39
N GLN A 190 -24.65 16.71 -12.28
CA GLN A 190 -23.27 16.27 -12.30
C GLN A 190 -23.12 14.82 -12.78
N LEU A 191 -24.01 13.90 -12.37
CA LEU A 191 -23.93 12.50 -12.79
C LEU A 191 -24.15 12.34 -14.28
N THR A 192 -25.14 13.04 -14.83
CA THR A 192 -25.41 13.06 -16.28
C THR A 192 -24.23 13.67 -17.04
N LYS A 193 -23.60 14.74 -16.52
CA LYS A 193 -22.36 15.28 -17.10
C LYS A 193 -21.24 14.27 -17.16
N MET A 194 -21.05 13.47 -16.12
CA MET A 194 -20.04 12.42 -16.08
C MET A 194 -20.30 11.34 -17.15
N GLN A 195 -21.54 10.93 -17.32
CA GLN A 195 -21.93 9.98 -18.37
C GLN A 195 -21.68 10.55 -19.78
N VAL A 196 -22.00 11.82 -20.00
CA VAL A 196 -21.72 12.51 -21.27
C VAL A 196 -20.23 12.59 -21.56
N ASN A 197 -19.41 12.96 -20.56
CA ASN A 197 -17.96 13.03 -20.73
C ASN A 197 -17.36 11.65 -21.05
N TYR A 198 -17.78 10.60 -20.32
CA TYR A 198 -17.35 9.22 -20.61
C TYR A 198 -17.73 8.82 -22.03
N GLN A 199 -19.00 9.06 -22.45
CA GLN A 199 -19.48 8.74 -23.78
C GLN A 199 -18.73 9.51 -24.86
N ALA A 200 -18.35 10.76 -24.61
CA ALA A 200 -17.56 11.57 -25.55
C ALA A 200 -16.14 11.00 -25.71
N ILE A 201 -15.53 10.51 -24.66
CA ILE A 201 -14.21 9.85 -24.72
C ILE A 201 -14.34 8.51 -25.49
N LEU A 202 -15.34 7.70 -25.13
CA LEU A 202 -15.58 6.40 -25.75
C LEU A 202 -15.75 6.50 -27.27
N GLN A 203 -16.53 7.49 -27.75
CA GLN A 203 -16.77 7.72 -29.18
C GLN A 203 -15.51 8.14 -29.96
N GLN A 204 -14.55 8.74 -29.28
CA GLN A 204 -13.28 9.15 -29.88
C GLN A 204 -12.20 8.08 -29.80
N SER A 205 -12.51 6.91 -29.23
CA SER A 205 -11.51 5.86 -28.94
C SER A 205 -11.83 4.51 -29.63
N PRO A 206 -12.44 4.44 -30.82
CA PRO A 206 -12.88 3.17 -31.40
C PRO A 206 -11.70 2.22 -31.66
N ASP A 207 -10.53 2.75 -32.03
CA ASP A 207 -9.35 1.96 -32.38
C ASP A 207 -8.65 1.41 -31.12
N ALA A 208 -8.81 2.08 -29.98
CA ALA A 208 -8.21 1.65 -28.72
C ALA A 208 -9.00 0.56 -28.01
N ILE A 209 -10.31 0.50 -28.20
CA ILE A 209 -11.18 -0.48 -27.52
C ILE A 209 -10.71 -1.91 -27.80
N GLY A 210 -10.46 -2.69 -26.74
CA GLY A 210 -9.99 -4.06 -26.81
C GLY A 210 -8.48 -4.21 -27.10
N ASP A 211 -7.70 -3.12 -27.07
CA ASP A 211 -6.28 -3.16 -27.41
C ASP A 211 -5.47 -4.01 -26.41
N CYS A 212 -5.80 -4.01 -25.13
CA CYS A 212 -5.17 -4.87 -24.14
C CYS A 212 -5.20 -6.36 -24.53
N GLN A 213 -6.33 -6.80 -25.10
CA GLN A 213 -6.48 -8.20 -25.55
C GLN A 213 -5.79 -8.43 -26.90
N ARG A 214 -5.90 -7.49 -27.84
CA ARG A 214 -5.25 -7.61 -29.16
C ARG A 214 -3.72 -7.63 -29.08
N SER A 215 -3.15 -6.93 -28.11
CA SER A 215 -1.71 -6.75 -27.95
C SER A 215 -1.06 -7.71 -26.94
N LEU A 216 -1.74 -8.79 -26.50
CA LEU A 216 -1.26 -9.71 -25.46
C LEU A 216 0.13 -10.30 -25.72
N ASP A 217 0.45 -10.58 -26.99
CA ASP A 217 1.72 -11.20 -27.38
C ASP A 217 2.83 -10.18 -27.63
N SER A 218 2.55 -8.89 -27.51
CA SER A 218 3.57 -7.85 -27.58
C SER A 218 4.61 -7.97 -26.47
N TYR A 219 5.81 -7.46 -26.70
CA TYR A 219 6.87 -7.43 -25.69
C TYR A 219 6.41 -6.70 -24.40
N GLU A 220 5.77 -5.54 -24.53
CA GLU A 220 5.33 -4.76 -23.39
C GLU A 220 4.22 -5.47 -22.59
N SER A 221 3.25 -6.08 -23.26
CA SER A 221 2.21 -6.86 -22.59
C SER A 221 2.78 -8.10 -21.90
N THR A 222 3.76 -8.78 -22.53
CA THR A 222 4.47 -9.92 -21.92
C THR A 222 5.25 -9.48 -20.67
N LYS A 223 5.92 -8.33 -20.72
CA LYS A 223 6.61 -7.73 -19.58
C LYS A 223 5.64 -7.38 -18.44
N LYS A 224 4.50 -6.75 -18.76
CA LYS A 224 3.45 -6.43 -17.78
C LYS A 224 2.89 -7.70 -17.13
N ARG A 225 2.63 -8.76 -17.89
CA ARG A 225 2.23 -10.09 -17.34
C ARG A 225 3.28 -10.67 -16.41
N TYR A 226 4.56 -10.58 -16.76
CA TYR A 226 5.63 -11.03 -15.88
C TYR A 226 5.66 -10.27 -14.56
N ILE A 227 5.55 -8.92 -14.61
CA ILE A 227 5.48 -8.07 -13.43
C ILE A 227 4.24 -8.41 -12.57
N ALA A 228 3.08 -8.64 -13.20
CA ALA A 228 1.86 -9.05 -12.51
C ALA A 228 2.06 -10.36 -11.73
N LYS A 229 2.68 -11.36 -12.35
CA LYS A 229 2.98 -12.65 -11.70
C LYS A 229 4.01 -12.50 -10.56
N LEU A 230 5.01 -11.63 -10.71
CA LEU A 230 5.92 -11.31 -9.60
C LEU A 230 5.20 -10.66 -8.43
N LYS A 231 4.24 -9.77 -8.71
CA LYS A 231 3.43 -9.12 -7.68
C LYS A 231 2.53 -10.11 -6.93
N GLU A 232 1.93 -11.07 -7.65
CA GLU A 232 1.18 -12.18 -7.05
C GLU A 232 2.05 -13.01 -6.10
N ILE A 233 3.27 -13.38 -6.53
CA ILE A 233 4.22 -14.12 -5.68
C ILE A 233 4.59 -13.29 -4.43
N LYS A 234 4.88 -11.99 -4.60
CA LYS A 234 5.15 -11.11 -3.46
C LYS A 234 3.97 -11.04 -2.50
N THR A 235 2.75 -10.98 -3.03
CA THR A 235 1.51 -10.98 -2.21
C THR A 235 1.41 -12.24 -1.37
N ILE A 236 1.56 -13.42 -1.98
CA ILE A 236 1.47 -14.72 -1.28
C ILE A 236 2.54 -14.82 -0.17
N VAL A 237 3.79 -14.47 -0.50
CA VAL A 237 4.89 -14.46 0.47
C VAL A 237 4.62 -13.44 1.59
N GLY A 238 4.19 -12.25 1.24
CA GLY A 238 3.88 -11.19 2.19
C GLY A 238 2.75 -11.56 3.15
N GLN A 239 1.66 -12.12 2.64
CA GLN A 239 0.53 -12.60 3.45
C GLN A 239 0.95 -13.67 4.47
N PHE A 240 1.91 -14.52 4.12
CA PHE A 240 2.46 -15.51 5.04
C PHE A 240 3.21 -14.86 6.22
N PHE A 241 3.96 -13.78 5.97
CA PHE A 241 4.76 -13.11 6.99
C PHE A 241 4.03 -11.96 7.70
N LEU A 242 3.01 -11.37 7.10
CA LEU A 242 2.30 -10.20 7.60
C LEU A 242 1.80 -10.35 9.04
N PRO A 243 1.15 -11.48 9.47
CA PRO A 243 0.70 -11.64 10.85
C PRO A 243 1.85 -11.61 11.87
N THR A 244 3.03 -12.11 11.48
CA THR A 244 4.22 -12.07 12.33
C THR A 244 4.74 -10.64 12.48
N TYR A 245 4.77 -9.87 11.40
CA TYR A 245 5.17 -8.46 11.42
C TYR A 245 4.19 -7.58 12.20
N GLN A 246 2.89 -7.76 12.02
CA GLN A 246 1.84 -7.06 12.80
C GLN A 246 2.03 -7.33 14.30
N LYS A 247 2.30 -8.57 14.68
CA LYS A 247 2.56 -8.95 16.07
C LYS A 247 3.81 -8.29 16.65
N ILE A 248 4.90 -8.25 15.88
CA ILE A 248 6.14 -7.56 16.26
C ILE A 248 5.88 -6.06 16.45
N LEU A 249 5.20 -5.42 15.51
CA LEU A 249 4.87 -3.98 15.56
C LEU A 249 3.95 -3.65 16.74
N SER A 250 2.92 -4.48 16.99
CA SER A 250 1.98 -4.26 18.10
C SER A 250 2.68 -4.32 19.46
N ILE A 251 3.67 -5.21 19.60
CA ILE A 251 4.47 -5.36 20.82
C ILE A 251 5.44 -4.17 20.96
N GLY A 252 6.10 -3.78 19.86
CA GLY A 252 6.93 -2.58 19.83
C GLY A 252 6.15 -1.31 20.20
N ALA A 253 4.95 -1.16 19.67
CA ALA A 253 4.06 -0.04 19.99
C ALA A 253 3.67 -0.02 21.48
N LYS A 254 3.32 -1.18 22.07
CA LYS A 254 3.05 -1.29 23.52
C LYS A 254 4.27 -0.94 24.36
N GLY A 255 5.46 -1.40 23.96
CA GLY A 255 6.72 -1.06 24.60
C GLY A 255 7.01 0.44 24.58
N LEU A 256 6.81 1.09 23.43
CA LEU A 256 6.97 2.54 23.29
C LEU A 256 5.94 3.32 24.13
N THR A 257 4.71 2.86 24.21
CA THR A 257 3.68 3.46 25.07
C THR A 257 4.08 3.36 26.54
N MET A 258 4.56 2.22 27.00
CA MET A 258 5.06 2.05 28.37
C MET A 258 6.23 2.97 28.67
N ILE A 259 7.18 3.13 27.74
CA ILE A 259 8.32 4.05 27.88
C ILE A 259 7.83 5.50 27.95
N ARG A 260 6.90 5.91 27.08
CA ARG A 260 6.30 7.25 27.12
C ARG A 260 5.61 7.53 28.44
N ASP A 261 4.75 6.63 28.90
CA ASP A 261 4.00 6.79 30.14
C ASP A 261 4.92 6.83 31.35
N TRP A 262 6.00 6.06 31.31
CA TRP A 262 7.06 6.09 32.32
C TRP A 262 7.83 7.43 32.30
N LEU A 263 8.24 7.91 31.12
CA LEU A 263 8.90 9.22 30.98
C LEU A 263 8.00 10.36 31.49
N GLN A 264 6.70 10.32 31.22
CA GLN A 264 5.75 11.31 31.71
C GLN A 264 5.66 11.30 33.22
N LYS A 265 5.58 10.13 33.86
CA LYS A 265 5.63 9.99 35.33
C LYS A 265 6.93 10.50 35.91
N LEU A 266 8.04 10.35 35.20
CA LEU A 266 9.34 10.89 35.61
C LEU A 266 9.37 12.43 35.55
N THR A 267 8.81 13.02 34.49
CA THR A 267 8.69 14.49 34.36
C THR A 267 7.85 15.05 35.50
N ASP A 268 6.68 14.45 35.76
CA ASP A 268 5.80 14.83 36.87
C ASP A 268 6.49 14.73 38.23
N LEU A 269 7.36 13.71 38.42
CA LEU A 269 8.13 13.55 39.66
C LEU A 269 9.24 14.58 39.76
N THR A 270 9.90 14.92 38.65
CA THR A 270 10.95 15.95 38.59
C THR A 270 10.41 17.33 38.96
N ASP A 271 9.22 17.67 38.42
CA ASP A 271 8.53 18.92 38.69
C ASP A 271 8.13 19.03 40.20
N LYS A 272 7.72 17.93 40.81
CA LYS A 272 7.37 17.86 42.25
C LYS A 272 8.56 17.92 43.18
N LEU A 273 9.76 17.51 42.73
CA LEU A 273 10.97 17.40 43.57
C LEU A 273 11.99 18.53 43.37
N GLY A 274 11.66 19.58 42.61
CA GLY A 274 12.47 20.79 42.49
C GLY A 274 13.81 20.63 41.76
N GLY A 275 13.88 19.72 40.76
CA GLY A 275 14.95 19.73 39.75
C GLY A 275 16.39 19.47 40.25
N SER A 276 16.62 18.61 41.24
CA SER A 276 17.93 18.36 41.79
C SER A 276 18.65 17.12 41.18
N GLN A 277 20.00 17.09 41.26
CA GLN A 277 20.84 15.97 40.84
C GLN A 277 20.44 14.58 41.43
N ARG A 278 19.76 14.58 42.58
CA ARG A 278 19.23 13.38 43.22
C ARG A 278 18.14 12.71 42.38
N VAL A 279 17.31 13.51 41.68
CA VAL A 279 16.26 13.00 40.79
C VAL A 279 16.88 12.26 39.61
N LEU A 280 17.95 12.84 39.03
CA LEU A 280 18.65 12.18 37.90
C LEU A 280 19.26 10.83 38.30
N ALA A 281 19.82 10.70 39.51
CA ALA A 281 20.35 9.45 40.03
C ALA A 281 19.25 8.41 40.27
N ILE A 282 18.10 8.81 40.81
CA ILE A 282 16.92 7.93 41.00
C ILE A 282 16.37 7.50 39.64
N LEU A 283 16.33 8.38 38.66
CA LEU A 283 15.88 8.12 37.29
C LEU A 283 16.77 7.11 36.58
N THR A 284 18.09 7.27 36.71
CA THR A 284 19.06 6.35 36.12
C THR A 284 18.96 4.96 36.77
N ALA A 285 18.80 4.91 38.08
CA ALA A 285 18.64 3.65 38.81
C ALA A 285 17.32 2.92 38.45
N ALA A 286 16.19 3.67 38.36
CA ALA A 286 14.90 3.13 37.98
C ALA A 286 14.89 2.62 36.52
N PHE A 287 15.50 3.36 35.61
CA PHE A 287 15.66 2.94 34.21
C PHE A 287 16.51 1.68 34.07
N THR A 288 17.61 1.62 34.83
CA THR A 288 18.48 0.44 34.89
C THR A 288 17.73 -0.78 35.44
N ALA A 289 16.97 -0.58 36.53
CA ALA A 289 16.14 -1.66 37.12
C ALA A 289 15.05 -2.15 36.15
N MET A 290 14.41 -1.24 35.40
CA MET A 290 13.42 -1.59 34.39
C MET A 290 14.06 -2.39 33.24
N LEU A 291 15.23 -1.99 32.75
CA LEU A 291 15.97 -2.73 31.73
C LEU A 291 16.39 -4.11 32.20
N VAL A 292 16.78 -4.25 33.45
CA VAL A 292 17.11 -5.55 34.10
C VAL A 292 15.84 -6.42 34.23
N ALA A 293 14.72 -5.83 34.66
CA ALA A 293 13.44 -6.53 34.78
C ALA A 293 12.89 -7.01 33.42
N MET A 294 13.17 -6.27 32.34
CA MET A 294 12.86 -6.66 30.97
C MET A 294 13.82 -7.71 30.40
N ASN A 295 14.76 -8.23 31.20
CA ASN A 295 15.69 -9.32 30.84
C ASN A 295 16.58 -9.02 29.61
N LEU A 296 16.95 -7.76 29.40
CA LEU A 296 17.79 -7.31 28.30
C LEU A 296 19.29 -7.54 28.63
N LYS A 297 19.79 -8.71 28.34
CA LYS A 297 21.20 -9.13 28.63
C LYS A 297 22.31 -8.42 27.86
N LYS A 298 22.02 -7.36 27.05
CA LYS A 298 23.06 -6.57 26.33
C LYS A 298 22.98 -5.07 26.62
N ILE A 299 23.00 -4.72 27.90
CA ILE A 299 22.83 -3.36 28.41
C ILE A 299 24.05 -2.45 28.17
N GLY A 300 25.25 -3.01 28.00
CA GLY A 300 26.49 -2.23 27.88
C GLY A 300 26.49 -1.17 26.76
N ALA A 301 25.92 -1.50 25.59
CA ALA A 301 25.86 -0.60 24.45
C ALA A 301 24.78 0.49 24.62
N ALA A 302 23.66 0.18 25.26
CA ALA A 302 22.57 1.12 25.49
C ALA A 302 22.94 2.16 26.59
N ILE A 303 23.61 1.73 27.65
CA ILE A 303 24.11 2.61 28.72
C ILE A 303 25.18 3.57 28.16
N THR A 304 26.10 3.10 27.29
CA THR A 304 27.09 3.93 26.62
C THR A 304 26.44 4.95 25.66
N GLY A 305 25.35 4.57 24.99
CA GLY A 305 24.56 5.48 24.14
C GLY A 305 23.87 6.55 24.97
N PHE A 306 23.27 6.20 26.10
CA PHE A 306 22.56 7.14 26.99
C PHE A 306 23.52 8.11 27.69
N THR A 307 24.69 7.64 28.15
CA THR A 307 25.70 8.54 28.72
C THR A 307 26.31 9.49 27.69
N LYS A 308 26.47 9.05 26.44
CA LYS A 308 26.86 9.96 25.33
C LYS A 308 25.77 10.99 25.02
N LEU A 309 24.49 10.62 25.03
CA LEU A 309 23.37 11.52 24.84
C LEU A 309 23.24 12.53 25.99
N ALA A 310 23.34 12.08 27.24
CA ALA A 310 23.32 12.95 28.42
C ALA A 310 24.47 13.99 28.41
N ARG A 311 25.67 13.62 27.95
CA ARG A 311 26.78 14.54 27.72
C ARG A 311 26.52 15.52 26.57
N ALA A 312 25.90 15.05 25.45
CA ALA A 312 25.61 15.88 24.28
C ALA A 312 24.57 16.96 24.56
N ILE A 313 23.61 16.71 25.46
CA ILE A 313 22.57 17.66 25.87
C ILE A 313 22.99 18.52 27.10
N GLY A 314 24.29 18.52 27.47
CA GLY A 314 24.83 19.42 28.48
C GLY A 314 24.52 19.05 29.93
N LEU A 315 23.95 17.87 30.21
CA LEU A 315 23.62 17.39 31.55
C LEU A 315 24.82 16.78 32.30
N GLY A 316 26.02 16.88 31.75
CA GLY A 316 27.23 16.19 32.24
C GLY A 316 28.39 17.07 32.72
N HIS A 317 28.24 18.35 33.00
CA HIS A 317 29.28 19.22 33.53
C HIS A 317 28.86 19.84 34.85
N GLY A 318 28.94 19.05 35.91
CA GLY A 318 29.20 19.54 37.26
C GLY A 318 30.65 19.23 37.60
N LYS A 319 31.52 20.25 37.65
CA LYS A 319 32.87 20.15 38.17
C LYS A 319 32.82 19.70 39.63
N ALA A 320 33.75 18.80 39.98
CA ALA A 320 34.12 18.47 41.36
C ALA A 320 34.62 19.71 42.11
#